data_eefa87e1c59843a2a6a37250b4cb0296
#
_entry.id   eefa87e1c59843a2a6a37250b4cb0296
#
_cell.length_a   1.000
_cell.length_b   1.000
_cell.length_c   1.000
_cell.angle_alpha   90.00
_cell.angle_beta   90.00
_cell.angle_gamma   90.00
#
_symmetry.space_group_name_H-M   'P 1'
#
loop_
_entity.id
_entity.type
_entity.pdbx_description
1 polymer ?
#
loop_
_entity_poly.entity_id
_entity_poly.type
_entity_poly.pdbx_seq_one_letter_code
_entity_poly.pdbx_strand_id
1 'polypeptide(L)'
;MEERPPRPISKDPRPETAATAATVETVETAISYSTAGSQRTIKYGTGKFANIELSPQPSEDPEDPLNWPLWKKHLNLGALLSMVALVGTMKTAYISVNSVIAMGEWVSYTAAVALTAVPLILSAITGLAALIISRIWGKRPVYLISMVMIFIGTAWNTRVSGDIAQNMAARIFQGLGWGAFDTLVLGSIHDTYFEHERQSKIILHHAVLVATMLGSPLLGGVASAGPRGFELQFEIMTAFLTLSVLLLVLGAPETAYDRATLDVQIPTIQRSQALWPNITLTKAAVVQYLTEMKPWSYRANEINSSLILQAPRAIAAPTTALLFTVTLIPYAGFWSIVHALSMLFSPLPFMLSSASIGSLMTAPFLLATPIAVALAFPSFLRRFSQTIHLITLAIGTIFASIGMLGFGLYLSGTMDMPVDSSAEPFTMQWSYGLNRVSLPAVSLLLGLLAAGSLTLDSTFWPIIQRSTAFTSANLAVCLRNTADMHGGLTSFRNLVAGTLILGLPNTVLSWDDLKTATLGMGIAQIILAIAACGVYWYLDGNVRRLDGRVMGLINLSMLKKTARSFDAD
;
A
#
# COMPACT_ATOMS: atom_id res chain seq x y z
N MET A 1 -5.17 66.50 35.09
CA MET A 1 -6.32 67.36 35.24
C MET A 1 -7.52 66.54 34.88
N GLU A 2 -8.08 66.21 35.88
CA GLU A 2 -9.47 66.06 36.37
C GLU A 2 -10.22 64.82 35.89
N GLU A 3 -10.20 63.83 36.77
CA GLU A 3 -11.15 62.72 36.82
C GLU A 3 -12.55 63.18 37.11
N ARG A 4 -13.53 62.62 36.40
CA ARG A 4 -14.95 62.71 36.79
C ARG A 4 -15.41 61.35 37.36
N PRO A 5 -16.12 61.32 38.48
CA PRO A 5 -16.59 60.09 39.11
C PRO A 5 -17.87 59.52 38.41
N PRO A 6 -18.16 58.22 38.55
CA PRO A 6 -19.31 57.58 37.93
C PRO A 6 -20.61 57.88 38.69
N ARG A 7 -21.71 58.00 37.92
CA ARG A 7 -23.08 58.21 38.43
C ARG A 7 -23.66 56.89 38.98
N PRO A 8 -24.48 56.96 40.04
CA PRO A 8 -25.13 55.78 40.59
C PRO A 8 -26.37 55.38 39.77
N ILE A 9 -26.53 54.06 39.58
CA ILE A 9 -27.65 53.41 38.91
C ILE A 9 -28.80 53.26 39.96
N SER A 10 -29.97 53.84 39.68
CA SER A 10 -31.17 53.74 40.47
C SER A 10 -31.77 52.32 40.36
N LYS A 11 -32.10 51.72 41.50
CA LYS A 11 -32.90 50.51 41.64
C LYS A 11 -34.38 50.86 41.52
N ASP A 12 -35.06 50.28 40.50
CA ASP A 12 -36.51 50.17 40.48
C ASP A 12 -36.93 48.67 40.60
N PRO A 13 -37.78 48.30 41.53
CA PRO A 13 -38.23 46.94 41.65
C PRO A 13 -39.46 46.67 40.75
N ARG A 14 -39.36 45.74 39.83
CA ARG A 14 -40.53 45.18 39.16
C ARG A 14 -40.88 43.80 39.75
N PRO A 15 -42.14 43.41 39.85
CA PRO A 15 -42.54 42.18 40.48
C PRO A 15 -42.25 40.96 39.60
N GLU A 16 -41.57 39.97 40.19
CA GLU A 16 -41.36 38.68 39.59
C GLU A 16 -42.71 37.92 39.55
N THR A 17 -43.15 37.57 38.34
CA THR A 17 -44.30 36.69 38.13
C THR A 17 -43.90 35.24 38.34
N ALA A 18 -44.63 34.49 39.13
CA ALA A 18 -44.43 33.09 39.51
C ALA A 18 -44.36 32.09 38.33
N ALA A 19 -44.52 32.56 37.10
CA ALA A 19 -44.40 31.71 35.88
C ALA A 19 -42.95 31.44 35.44
N THR A 20 -41.97 32.24 35.90
CA THR A 20 -40.58 32.12 35.46
C THR A 20 -39.82 31.05 36.30
N ALA A 21 -40.24 30.80 37.51
CA ALA A 21 -39.60 29.79 38.39
C ALA A 21 -39.88 28.34 37.92
N ALA A 22 -41.12 28.08 37.45
CA ALA A 22 -41.47 26.74 36.94
C ALA A 22 -40.81 26.37 35.62
N THR A 23 -40.45 27.36 34.80
CA THR A 23 -39.74 27.12 33.51
C THR A 23 -38.24 26.93 33.69
N VAL A 24 -37.62 27.54 34.71
CA VAL A 24 -36.19 27.32 35.03
C VAL A 24 -35.97 25.97 35.65
N GLU A 25 -36.87 25.50 36.56
CA GLU A 25 -36.78 24.18 37.16
C GLU A 25 -36.98 23.05 36.14
N THR A 26 -37.87 23.21 35.16
CA THR A 26 -38.06 22.24 34.06
C THR A 26 -36.89 22.21 33.07
N VAL A 27 -36.22 23.34 32.85
CA VAL A 27 -35.02 23.39 31.99
C VAL A 27 -33.80 22.82 32.72
N GLU A 28 -33.62 23.08 34.01
CA GLU A 28 -32.54 22.47 34.80
C GLU A 28 -32.72 20.97 34.94
N THR A 29 -33.94 20.48 35.17
CA THR A 29 -34.22 19.04 35.16
C THR A 29 -34.06 18.41 33.81
N ALA A 30 -34.42 19.07 32.72
CA ALA A 30 -34.20 18.59 31.37
C ALA A 30 -32.69 18.57 31.01
N ILE A 31 -31.92 19.57 31.47
CA ILE A 31 -30.46 19.59 31.30
C ILE A 31 -29.78 18.54 32.17
N SER A 32 -30.26 18.26 33.40
CA SER A 32 -29.71 17.18 34.23
C SER A 32 -30.05 15.78 33.70
N TYR A 33 -31.21 15.59 33.04
CA TYR A 33 -31.53 14.32 32.38
C TYR A 33 -30.72 14.11 31.05
N SER A 34 -30.26 15.18 30.38
CA SER A 34 -29.43 15.06 29.19
C SER A 34 -27.94 14.84 29.53
N THR A 35 -27.49 15.16 30.74
CA THR A 35 -26.11 14.94 31.19
C THR A 35 -25.88 13.57 31.85
N ALA A 36 -26.93 12.78 32.09
CA ALA A 36 -26.82 11.37 32.49
C ALA A 36 -26.51 10.42 31.32
N GLY A 37 -26.27 10.95 30.12
CA GLY A 37 -25.78 10.22 28.97
C GLY A 37 -24.31 9.82 29.18
N SER A 38 -24.14 8.56 29.62
CA SER A 38 -22.92 7.73 29.49
C SER A 38 -21.61 8.54 29.51
N GLN A 39 -21.03 8.71 30.70
CA GLN A 39 -19.61 9.09 30.81
C GLN A 39 -18.80 8.01 30.09
N ARG A 40 -18.38 8.27 28.85
CA ARG A 40 -17.42 7.42 28.16
C ARG A 40 -16.13 7.48 28.96
N THR A 41 -15.75 6.37 29.57
CA THR A 41 -14.42 6.22 30.17
C THR A 41 -13.40 6.17 29.06
N ILE A 42 -12.64 7.24 28.88
CA ILE A 42 -11.53 7.30 27.93
C ILE A 42 -10.45 6.32 28.39
N LYS A 43 -10.09 5.36 27.54
CA LYS A 43 -9.03 4.39 27.81
C LYS A 43 -7.69 4.96 27.38
N TYR A 44 -6.68 4.81 28.24
CA TYR A 44 -5.31 5.23 28.01
C TYR A 44 -4.41 4.01 27.74
N GLY A 45 -3.28 4.24 27.12
CA GLY A 45 -2.26 3.22 26.88
C GLY A 45 -1.65 2.68 28.17
N THR A 46 -0.75 1.72 28.06
CA THR A 46 -0.07 1.09 29.20
C THR A 46 1.44 1.28 29.13
N GLY A 47 2.13 1.24 30.26
CA GLY A 47 3.59 1.36 30.34
C GLY A 47 4.11 2.72 29.86
N LYS A 48 4.95 2.73 28.84
CA LYS A 48 5.52 3.97 28.26
C LYS A 48 4.47 4.90 27.62
N PHE A 49 3.29 4.39 27.33
CA PHE A 49 2.19 5.10 26.66
C PHE A 49 1.01 5.38 27.60
N ALA A 50 1.20 5.28 28.94
CA ALA A 50 0.15 5.45 29.93
C ALA A 50 -0.54 6.84 29.88
N ASN A 51 0.12 7.85 29.36
CA ASN A 51 -0.41 9.21 29.24
C ASN A 51 -1.00 9.49 27.84
N ILE A 52 -1.03 8.49 26.94
CA ILE A 52 -1.54 8.65 25.58
C ILE A 52 -2.94 8.07 25.54
N GLU A 53 -3.91 8.87 25.10
CA GLU A 53 -5.26 8.40 24.81
C GLU A 53 -5.23 7.39 23.66
N LEU A 54 -5.92 6.24 23.83
CA LEU A 54 -5.97 5.22 22.80
C LEU A 54 -6.83 5.70 21.63
N SER A 55 -6.28 5.71 20.43
CA SER A 55 -6.97 6.07 19.20
C SER A 55 -6.81 4.95 18.16
N PRO A 56 -7.92 4.41 17.59
CA PRO A 56 -9.31 4.59 18.01
C PRO A 56 -9.58 3.97 19.40
N GLN A 57 -10.63 4.47 20.08
CA GLN A 57 -11.03 3.90 21.37
C GLN A 57 -11.50 2.46 21.16
N PRO A 58 -10.95 1.48 21.91
CA PRO A 58 -11.39 0.09 21.82
C PRO A 58 -12.77 -0.08 22.45
N SER A 59 -13.58 -0.98 21.90
CA SER A 59 -14.86 -1.38 22.50
C SER A 59 -14.64 -2.18 23.80
N GLU A 60 -15.71 -2.48 24.53
CA GLU A 60 -15.68 -3.38 25.70
C GLU A 60 -15.69 -4.87 25.27
N ASP A 61 -15.91 -5.14 24.00
CA ASP A 61 -16.01 -6.48 23.46
C ASP A 61 -14.63 -7.13 23.36
N PRO A 62 -14.42 -8.32 23.92
CA PRO A 62 -13.17 -9.08 23.76
C PRO A 62 -12.92 -9.54 22.32
N GLU A 63 -13.93 -9.56 21.44
CA GLU A 63 -13.77 -9.88 20.01
C GLU A 63 -13.18 -8.72 19.20
N ASP A 64 -13.18 -7.48 19.72
CA ASP A 64 -12.55 -6.34 19.05
C ASP A 64 -11.03 -6.61 18.86
N PRO A 65 -10.52 -6.58 17.62
CA PRO A 65 -9.11 -6.80 17.34
C PRO A 65 -8.15 -5.87 18.08
N LEU A 66 -8.60 -4.68 18.48
CA LEU A 66 -7.82 -3.76 19.31
C LEU A 66 -7.57 -4.29 20.73
N ASN A 67 -8.44 -5.15 21.24
CA ASN A 67 -8.32 -5.76 22.56
C ASN A 67 -7.48 -7.04 22.56
N TRP A 68 -7.06 -7.55 21.41
CA TRP A 68 -6.28 -8.79 21.34
C TRP A 68 -4.93 -8.68 22.07
N PRO A 69 -4.44 -9.76 22.67
CA PRO A 69 -3.12 -9.82 23.25
C PRO A 69 -2.04 -9.65 22.17
N LEU A 70 -0.88 -9.07 22.53
CA LEU A 70 0.18 -8.72 21.58
C LEU A 70 0.66 -9.91 20.74
N TRP A 71 0.76 -11.10 21.33
CA TRP A 71 1.19 -12.29 20.60
C TRP A 71 0.24 -12.62 19.44
N LYS A 72 -1.09 -12.50 19.66
CA LYS A 72 -2.10 -12.74 18.62
C LYS A 72 -2.02 -11.68 17.52
N LYS A 73 -1.83 -10.40 17.89
CA LYS A 73 -1.61 -9.32 16.94
C LYS A 73 -0.36 -9.54 16.09
N HIS A 74 0.76 -9.94 16.73
CA HIS A 74 2.01 -10.18 16.03
C HIS A 74 1.96 -11.44 15.16
N LEU A 75 1.27 -12.49 15.60
CA LEU A 75 1.06 -13.71 14.80
C LEU A 75 0.24 -13.39 13.54
N ASN A 76 -0.85 -12.63 13.70
CA ASN A 76 -1.66 -12.16 12.57
C ASN A 76 -0.82 -11.33 11.58
N LEU A 77 -0.06 -10.37 12.10
CA LEU A 77 0.81 -9.54 11.26
C LEU A 77 1.86 -10.41 10.54
N GLY A 78 2.52 -11.32 11.23
CA GLY A 78 3.53 -12.23 10.67
C GLY A 78 2.94 -13.11 9.56
N ALA A 79 1.74 -13.66 9.77
CA ALA A 79 1.03 -14.45 8.78
C ALA A 79 0.70 -13.64 7.51
N LEU A 80 0.21 -12.42 7.66
CA LEU A 80 -0.09 -11.54 6.53
C LEU A 80 1.18 -11.08 5.80
N LEU A 81 2.24 -10.72 6.54
CA LEU A 81 3.51 -10.29 5.95
C LEU A 81 4.24 -11.42 5.22
N SER A 82 4.12 -12.67 5.67
CA SER A 82 4.69 -13.81 4.95
C SER A 82 4.04 -14.00 3.58
N MET A 83 2.73 -13.80 3.48
CA MET A 83 2.01 -13.84 2.20
C MET A 83 2.36 -12.63 1.31
N VAL A 84 2.47 -11.43 1.88
CA VAL A 84 2.93 -10.23 1.15
C VAL A 84 4.32 -10.44 0.57
N ALA A 85 5.23 -11.02 1.35
CA ALA A 85 6.59 -11.33 0.90
C ALA A 85 6.59 -12.30 -0.29
N LEU A 86 5.78 -13.36 -0.22
CA LEU A 86 5.67 -14.33 -1.31
C LEU A 86 5.03 -13.73 -2.56
N VAL A 87 3.95 -12.95 -2.42
CA VAL A 87 3.33 -12.26 -3.55
C VAL A 87 4.32 -11.29 -4.20
N GLY A 88 5.08 -10.53 -3.41
CA GLY A 88 6.15 -9.65 -3.89
C GLY A 88 7.20 -10.42 -4.68
N THR A 89 7.68 -11.55 -4.15
CA THR A 89 8.64 -12.43 -4.82
C THR A 89 8.09 -13.00 -6.13
N MET A 90 6.82 -13.47 -6.14
CA MET A 90 6.19 -14.05 -7.32
C MET A 90 6.01 -13.05 -8.46
N LYS A 91 5.77 -11.77 -8.15
CA LYS A 91 5.64 -10.69 -9.15
C LYS A 91 6.94 -10.43 -9.90
N THR A 92 8.07 -10.69 -9.28
CA THR A 92 9.39 -10.34 -9.82
C THR A 92 10.24 -11.56 -10.18
N ALA A 93 9.71 -12.77 -9.98
CA ALA A 93 10.41 -14.04 -10.19
C ALA A 93 10.96 -14.21 -11.62
N TYR A 94 10.25 -13.71 -12.62
CA TYR A 94 10.60 -13.89 -14.04
C TYR A 94 11.57 -12.85 -14.62
N ILE A 95 11.87 -11.77 -13.89
CA ILE A 95 12.68 -10.65 -14.39
C ILE A 95 14.02 -11.12 -14.99
N SER A 96 14.72 -11.99 -14.30
CA SER A 96 16.03 -12.48 -14.72
C SER A 96 15.98 -13.63 -15.74
N VAL A 97 14.81 -14.25 -15.94
CA VAL A 97 14.68 -15.50 -16.73
C VAL A 97 13.73 -15.38 -17.92
N ASN A 98 13.09 -14.23 -18.15
CA ASN A 98 12.15 -14.04 -19.27
C ASN A 98 12.73 -14.44 -20.63
N SER A 99 13.98 -14.07 -20.94
CA SER A 99 14.63 -14.47 -22.19
C SER A 99 14.93 -15.95 -22.25
N VAL A 100 15.29 -16.57 -21.12
CA VAL A 100 15.55 -18.02 -21.05
C VAL A 100 14.27 -18.80 -21.33
N ILE A 101 13.14 -18.35 -20.76
CA ILE A 101 11.82 -18.94 -21.01
C ILE A 101 11.41 -18.74 -22.47
N ALA A 102 11.56 -17.52 -23.00
CA ALA A 102 11.20 -17.22 -24.39
C ALA A 102 11.97 -18.10 -25.39
N MET A 103 13.28 -18.28 -25.17
CA MET A 103 14.12 -19.13 -25.99
C MET A 103 13.84 -20.64 -25.76
N GLY A 104 13.66 -21.07 -24.52
CA GLY A 104 13.42 -22.47 -24.18
C GLY A 104 12.10 -23.00 -24.69
N GLU A 105 11.06 -22.16 -24.67
CA GLU A 105 9.70 -22.53 -25.11
C GLU A 105 9.38 -22.07 -26.54
N TRP A 106 10.37 -21.50 -27.25
CA TRP A 106 10.23 -21.03 -28.65
C TRP A 106 9.07 -20.04 -28.86
N VAL A 107 8.86 -19.15 -27.90
CA VAL A 107 7.80 -18.14 -27.94
C VAL A 107 8.36 -16.73 -28.04
N SER A 108 7.48 -15.76 -28.41
CA SER A 108 7.89 -14.35 -28.40
C SER A 108 8.24 -13.88 -26.99
N TYR A 109 9.12 -12.89 -26.88
CA TYR A 109 9.45 -12.28 -25.59
C TYR A 109 8.21 -11.69 -24.91
N THR A 110 7.26 -11.14 -25.68
CA THR A 110 5.97 -10.64 -25.19
C THR A 110 5.17 -11.74 -24.50
N ALA A 111 5.18 -12.97 -25.03
CA ALA A 111 4.51 -14.10 -24.39
C ALA A 111 5.18 -14.49 -23.04
N ALA A 112 6.50 -14.40 -22.97
CA ALA A 112 7.21 -14.64 -21.71
C ALA A 112 6.91 -13.57 -20.65
N VAL A 113 6.94 -12.28 -20.99
CA VAL A 113 6.58 -11.22 -20.02
C VAL A 113 5.11 -11.19 -19.67
N ALA A 114 4.23 -11.74 -20.53
CA ALA A 114 2.81 -11.91 -20.22
C ALA A 114 2.56 -12.81 -19.00
N LEU A 115 3.49 -13.75 -18.70
CA LEU A 115 3.47 -14.55 -17.48
C LEU A 115 3.52 -13.73 -16.18
N THR A 116 3.97 -12.48 -16.24
CA THR A 116 3.92 -11.55 -15.12
C THR A 116 2.85 -10.47 -15.31
N ALA A 117 2.71 -9.96 -16.51
CA ALA A 117 1.81 -8.85 -16.80
C ALA A 117 0.34 -9.23 -16.63
N VAL A 118 -0.08 -10.39 -17.16
CA VAL A 118 -1.49 -10.85 -17.05
C VAL A 118 -1.87 -11.10 -15.59
N PRO A 119 -1.12 -11.83 -14.76
CA PRO A 119 -1.39 -11.93 -13.33
C PRO A 119 -1.44 -10.59 -12.60
N LEU A 120 -0.61 -9.63 -12.97
CA LEU A 120 -0.61 -8.30 -12.37
C LEU A 120 -1.89 -7.52 -12.71
N ILE A 121 -2.37 -7.59 -13.95
CA ILE A 121 -3.65 -7.01 -14.37
C ILE A 121 -4.81 -7.68 -13.60
N LEU A 122 -4.79 -9.01 -13.50
CA LEU A 122 -5.82 -9.74 -12.74
C LEU A 122 -5.79 -9.39 -11.26
N SER A 123 -4.61 -9.21 -10.67
CA SER A 123 -4.48 -8.78 -9.27
C SER A 123 -5.10 -7.41 -9.03
N ALA A 124 -5.05 -6.52 -10.00
CA ALA A 124 -5.70 -5.22 -9.92
C ALA A 124 -7.23 -5.37 -9.84
N ILE A 125 -7.80 -6.18 -10.70
CA ILE A 125 -9.26 -6.43 -10.75
C ILE A 125 -9.73 -7.13 -9.47
N THR A 126 -9.03 -8.19 -9.07
CA THR A 126 -9.38 -8.94 -7.85
C THR A 126 -9.13 -8.13 -6.58
N GLY A 127 -8.15 -7.23 -6.58
CA GLY A 127 -7.90 -6.30 -5.48
C GLY A 127 -9.06 -5.32 -5.26
N LEU A 128 -9.58 -4.73 -6.34
CA LEU A 128 -10.78 -3.87 -6.28
C LEU A 128 -12.01 -4.65 -5.79
N ALA A 129 -12.19 -5.87 -6.29
CA ALA A 129 -13.28 -6.75 -5.83
C ALA A 129 -13.11 -7.12 -4.35
N ALA A 130 -11.90 -7.41 -3.90
CA ALA A 130 -11.58 -7.76 -2.52
C ALA A 130 -11.91 -6.63 -1.53
N LEU A 131 -11.69 -5.36 -1.89
CA LEU A 131 -12.09 -4.20 -1.08
C LEU A 131 -13.60 -4.18 -0.82
N ILE A 132 -14.42 -4.50 -1.83
CA ILE A 132 -15.87 -4.52 -1.71
C ILE A 132 -16.34 -5.77 -0.94
N ILE A 133 -15.83 -6.94 -1.29
CA ILE A 133 -16.24 -8.22 -0.71
C ILE A 133 -15.90 -8.28 0.78
N SER A 134 -14.73 -7.76 1.15
CA SER A 134 -14.29 -7.73 2.56
C SER A 134 -15.18 -6.89 3.47
N ARG A 135 -15.98 -5.97 2.92
CA ARG A 135 -16.98 -5.19 3.67
C ARG A 135 -18.20 -6.00 4.06
N ILE A 136 -18.55 -6.99 3.23
CA ILE A 136 -19.76 -7.80 3.39
C ILE A 136 -19.47 -9.04 4.26
N TRP A 137 -18.40 -9.75 3.95
CA TRP A 137 -18.09 -11.06 4.53
C TRP A 137 -16.86 -11.06 5.45
N GLY A 138 -16.21 -9.92 5.61
CA GLY A 138 -14.94 -9.82 6.35
C GLY A 138 -13.72 -10.06 5.46
N LYS A 139 -12.54 -9.88 6.06
CA LYS A 139 -11.25 -9.99 5.36
C LYS A 139 -10.74 -11.43 5.31
N ARG A 140 -10.96 -12.20 6.38
CA ARG A 140 -10.46 -13.57 6.49
C ARG A 140 -10.93 -14.51 5.36
N PRO A 141 -12.22 -14.59 4.99
CA PRO A 141 -12.64 -15.42 3.85
C PRO A 141 -11.94 -15.04 2.56
N VAL A 142 -11.75 -13.73 2.32
CA VAL A 142 -11.08 -13.22 1.12
C VAL A 142 -9.61 -13.67 1.09
N TYR A 143 -8.89 -13.56 2.21
CA TYR A 143 -7.52 -14.06 2.33
C TYR A 143 -7.42 -15.56 2.10
N LEU A 144 -8.33 -16.36 2.67
CA LEU A 144 -8.32 -17.81 2.52
C LEU A 144 -8.58 -18.24 1.06
N ILE A 145 -9.57 -17.64 0.39
CA ILE A 145 -9.85 -17.90 -1.02
C ILE A 145 -8.65 -17.51 -1.88
N SER A 146 -8.09 -16.33 -1.65
CA SER A 146 -6.92 -15.82 -2.38
C SER A 146 -5.69 -16.72 -2.16
N MET A 147 -5.48 -17.19 -0.94
CA MET A 147 -4.41 -18.14 -0.62
C MET A 147 -4.59 -19.47 -1.37
N VAL A 148 -5.81 -20.01 -1.43
CA VAL A 148 -6.11 -21.25 -2.18
C VAL A 148 -5.80 -21.06 -3.67
N MET A 149 -6.17 -19.91 -4.26
CA MET A 149 -5.85 -19.60 -5.65
C MET A 149 -4.34 -19.54 -5.90
N ILE A 150 -3.59 -18.85 -5.02
CA ILE A 150 -2.12 -18.80 -5.10
C ILE A 150 -1.53 -20.20 -4.96
N PHE A 151 -2.02 -21.01 -4.02
CA PHE A 151 -1.51 -22.35 -3.77
C PHE A 151 -1.71 -23.27 -4.97
N ILE A 152 -2.93 -23.28 -5.55
CA ILE A 152 -3.23 -24.05 -6.76
C ILE A 152 -2.31 -23.62 -7.90
N GLY A 153 -2.21 -22.33 -8.18
CA GLY A 153 -1.38 -21.81 -9.26
C GLY A 153 0.11 -22.10 -9.05
N THR A 154 0.61 -22.04 -7.81
CA THR A 154 2.02 -22.30 -7.52
C THR A 154 2.33 -23.80 -7.59
N ALA A 155 1.48 -24.66 -7.05
CA ALA A 155 1.62 -26.10 -7.15
C ALA A 155 1.55 -26.59 -8.60
N TRP A 156 0.68 -25.97 -9.42
CA TRP A 156 0.61 -26.25 -10.85
C TRP A 156 1.90 -25.83 -11.55
N ASN A 157 2.38 -24.62 -11.29
CA ASN A 157 3.58 -24.06 -11.91
C ASN A 157 4.85 -24.91 -11.68
N THR A 158 4.97 -25.61 -10.54
CA THR A 158 6.11 -26.52 -10.26
C THR A 158 6.08 -27.82 -11.09
N ARG A 159 4.97 -28.13 -11.74
CA ARG A 159 4.79 -29.36 -12.55
C ARG A 159 4.77 -29.08 -14.05
N VAL A 160 4.74 -27.81 -14.44
CA VAL A 160 4.74 -27.41 -15.85
C VAL A 160 6.18 -27.34 -16.33
N SER A 161 6.48 -28.09 -17.39
CA SER A 161 7.77 -28.09 -18.06
C SER A 161 7.49 -28.02 -19.56
N GLY A 162 7.94 -26.95 -20.23
CA GLY A 162 7.90 -26.80 -21.68
C GLY A 162 6.52 -26.49 -22.30
N ASP A 163 5.54 -25.96 -21.54
CA ASP A 163 4.24 -25.56 -22.06
C ASP A 163 3.82 -24.19 -21.51
N ILE A 164 4.01 -23.15 -22.34
CA ILE A 164 3.67 -21.76 -22.00
C ILE A 164 2.19 -21.58 -21.66
N ALA A 165 1.27 -22.34 -22.28
CA ALA A 165 -0.15 -22.22 -22.04
C ALA A 165 -0.53 -22.71 -20.64
N GLN A 166 0.02 -23.83 -20.19
CA GLN A 166 -0.18 -24.32 -18.83
C GLN A 166 0.49 -23.40 -17.81
N ASN A 167 1.69 -22.91 -18.13
CA ASN A 167 2.37 -21.94 -17.28
C ASN A 167 1.52 -20.67 -17.13
N MET A 168 0.94 -20.16 -18.21
CA MET A 168 0.03 -19.01 -18.17
C MET A 168 -1.22 -19.30 -17.34
N ALA A 169 -1.83 -20.47 -17.48
CA ALA A 169 -2.99 -20.87 -16.68
C ALA A 169 -2.66 -20.87 -15.19
N ALA A 170 -1.53 -21.47 -14.80
CA ALA A 170 -1.06 -21.47 -13.43
C ALA A 170 -0.82 -20.04 -12.89
N ARG A 171 -0.24 -19.16 -13.71
CA ARG A 171 0.00 -17.74 -13.37
C ARG A 171 -1.29 -16.94 -13.25
N ILE A 172 -2.33 -17.24 -14.03
CA ILE A 172 -3.66 -16.64 -13.89
C ILE A 172 -4.22 -16.94 -12.50
N PHE A 173 -4.18 -18.20 -12.04
CA PHE A 173 -4.62 -18.54 -10.68
C PHE A 173 -3.83 -17.79 -9.61
N GLN A 174 -2.53 -17.68 -9.75
CA GLN A 174 -1.72 -16.87 -8.83
C GLN A 174 -2.17 -15.40 -8.82
N GLY A 175 -2.36 -14.79 -10.01
CA GLY A 175 -2.79 -13.40 -10.16
C GLY A 175 -4.14 -13.12 -9.52
N LEU A 176 -5.09 -14.03 -9.63
CA LEU A 176 -6.41 -13.95 -8.98
C LEU A 176 -6.27 -13.86 -7.44
N GLY A 177 -5.26 -14.50 -6.86
CA GLY A 177 -5.02 -14.46 -5.43
C GLY A 177 -4.19 -13.27 -4.93
N TRP A 178 -3.36 -12.63 -5.77
CA TRP A 178 -2.48 -11.53 -5.31
C TRP A 178 -3.24 -10.31 -4.84
N GLY A 179 -4.38 -10.00 -5.48
CA GLY A 179 -5.13 -8.76 -5.25
C GLY A 179 -5.52 -8.51 -3.80
N ALA A 180 -5.94 -9.54 -3.05
CA ALA A 180 -6.32 -9.39 -1.65
C ALA A 180 -5.13 -9.01 -0.77
N PHE A 181 -3.96 -9.58 -1.01
CA PHE A 181 -2.74 -9.26 -0.24
C PHE A 181 -2.16 -7.89 -0.61
N ASP A 182 -2.39 -7.41 -1.82
CA ASP A 182 -2.01 -6.07 -2.24
C ASP A 182 -2.86 -4.97 -1.60
N THR A 183 -4.15 -5.24 -1.34
CA THR A 183 -5.13 -4.20 -1.00
C THR A 183 -5.61 -4.24 0.44
N LEU A 184 -5.80 -5.43 1.04
CA LEU A 184 -6.47 -5.55 2.34
C LEU A 184 -5.52 -5.54 3.55
N VAL A 185 -4.23 -5.90 3.38
CA VAL A 185 -3.31 -6.09 4.51
C VAL A 185 -3.13 -4.81 5.31
N LEU A 186 -3.02 -3.67 4.64
CA LEU A 186 -2.90 -2.38 5.30
C LEU A 186 -4.16 -2.07 6.14
N GLY A 187 -5.34 -2.38 5.62
CA GLY A 187 -6.59 -2.27 6.36
C GLY A 187 -6.64 -3.20 7.58
N SER A 188 -6.06 -4.40 7.51
CA SER A 188 -5.95 -5.31 8.67
C SER A 188 -5.01 -4.77 9.75
N ILE A 189 -3.92 -4.09 9.36
CA ILE A 189 -3.05 -3.37 10.30
C ILE A 189 -3.82 -2.25 11.01
N HIS A 190 -4.67 -1.51 10.29
CA HIS A 190 -5.50 -0.45 10.86
C HIS A 190 -6.53 -0.96 11.85
N ASP A 191 -7.10 -2.13 11.61
CA ASP A 191 -8.10 -2.73 12.50
C ASP A 191 -7.49 -3.27 13.81
N THR A 192 -6.21 -3.66 13.76
CA THR A 192 -5.55 -4.43 14.83
C THR A 192 -4.70 -3.57 15.77
N TYR A 193 -4.12 -2.46 15.28
CA TYR A 193 -3.17 -1.66 16.05
C TYR A 193 -3.67 -0.25 16.33
N PHE A 194 -3.36 0.27 17.53
CA PHE A 194 -3.58 1.67 17.90
C PHE A 194 -2.67 2.61 17.12
N GLU A 195 -3.03 3.87 17.04
CA GLU A 195 -2.32 4.89 16.27
C GLU A 195 -0.82 4.97 16.60
N HIS A 196 -0.47 4.98 17.90
CA HIS A 196 0.93 5.04 18.35
C HIS A 196 1.76 3.79 18.01
N GLU A 197 1.13 2.63 17.80
CA GLU A 197 1.79 1.37 17.40
C GLU A 197 1.76 1.15 15.90
N ARG A 198 0.72 1.63 15.23
CA ARG A 198 0.37 1.37 13.83
C ARG A 198 1.48 1.76 12.87
N GLN A 199 2.07 2.95 13.08
CA GLN A 199 3.10 3.47 12.20
C GLN A 199 4.24 2.48 12.01
N SER A 200 4.78 1.90 13.08
CA SER A 200 5.88 0.93 12.99
C SER A 200 5.50 -0.35 12.22
N LYS A 201 4.22 -0.75 12.24
CA LYS A 201 3.73 -1.94 11.51
C LYS A 201 3.51 -1.66 10.03
N ILE A 202 3.06 -0.47 9.68
CA ILE A 202 2.97 0.01 8.29
C ILE A 202 4.37 0.06 7.67
N ILE A 203 5.35 0.57 8.42
CA ILE A 203 6.76 0.58 8.03
C ILE A 203 7.26 -0.82 7.71
N LEU A 204 7.03 -1.74 8.63
CA LEU A 204 7.45 -3.13 8.47
C LEU A 204 6.79 -3.76 7.22
N HIS A 205 5.50 -3.48 7.00
CA HIS A 205 4.80 -3.93 5.78
C HIS A 205 5.49 -3.40 4.51
N HIS A 206 5.74 -2.09 4.43
CA HIS A 206 6.41 -1.51 3.27
C HIS A 206 7.85 -2.01 3.10
N ALA A 207 8.60 -2.15 4.19
CA ALA A 207 9.96 -2.67 4.14
C ALA A 207 10.00 -4.12 3.62
N VAL A 208 9.09 -4.98 4.09
CA VAL A 208 8.97 -6.37 3.60
C VAL A 208 8.59 -6.39 2.12
N LEU A 209 7.58 -5.60 1.73
CA LEU A 209 7.15 -5.53 0.33
C LEU A 209 8.30 -5.11 -0.60
N VAL A 210 8.98 -3.99 -0.28
CA VAL A 210 10.07 -3.46 -1.09
C VAL A 210 11.26 -4.42 -1.11
N ALA A 211 11.66 -4.96 0.05
CA ALA A 211 12.78 -5.89 0.14
C ALA A 211 12.55 -7.16 -0.69
N THR A 212 11.33 -7.69 -0.67
CA THR A 212 11.01 -8.91 -1.43
C THR A 212 10.83 -8.63 -2.92
N MET A 213 10.21 -7.53 -3.31
CA MET A 213 10.06 -7.17 -4.73
C MET A 213 11.40 -6.82 -5.41
N LEU A 214 12.29 -6.12 -4.73
CA LEU A 214 13.58 -5.73 -5.31
C LEU A 214 14.70 -6.74 -5.05
N GLY A 215 14.63 -7.49 -3.94
CA GLY A 215 15.64 -8.51 -3.58
C GLY A 215 15.43 -9.84 -4.27
N SER A 216 14.20 -10.21 -4.60
CA SER A 216 13.88 -11.50 -5.22
C SER A 216 14.57 -11.74 -6.56
N PRO A 217 14.68 -10.77 -7.51
CA PRO A 217 15.39 -10.99 -8.75
C PRO A 217 16.88 -11.25 -8.57
N LEU A 218 17.50 -10.69 -7.51
CA LEU A 218 18.90 -10.96 -7.16
C LEU A 218 19.10 -12.46 -6.82
N LEU A 219 18.30 -12.93 -5.87
CA LEU A 219 18.36 -14.32 -5.41
C LEU A 219 17.88 -15.31 -6.49
N GLY A 220 16.79 -14.93 -7.20
CA GLY A 220 16.22 -15.74 -8.28
C GLY A 220 17.16 -15.85 -9.48
N GLY A 221 17.88 -14.78 -9.82
CA GLY A 221 18.89 -14.81 -10.87
C GLY A 221 20.02 -15.79 -10.55
N VAL A 222 20.55 -15.76 -9.32
CA VAL A 222 21.58 -16.69 -8.86
C VAL A 222 21.04 -18.13 -8.80
N ALA A 223 19.85 -18.35 -8.26
CA ALA A 223 19.24 -19.68 -8.21
C ALA A 223 19.01 -20.26 -9.61
N SER A 224 18.62 -19.42 -10.58
CA SER A 224 18.34 -19.83 -11.96
C SER A 224 19.60 -20.02 -12.81
N ALA A 225 20.78 -19.58 -12.37
CA ALA A 225 22.04 -19.81 -13.07
C ALA A 225 22.61 -21.23 -12.84
N GLY A 226 22.04 -21.98 -11.89
CA GLY A 226 22.44 -23.36 -11.58
C GLY A 226 21.94 -24.40 -12.61
N PRO A 227 22.35 -25.68 -12.46
CA PRO A 227 22.02 -26.74 -13.41
C PRO A 227 20.53 -27.08 -13.52
N ARG A 228 19.71 -26.68 -12.52
CA ARG A 228 18.24 -26.84 -12.53
C ARG A 228 17.52 -25.66 -13.16
N GLY A 229 18.26 -24.62 -13.56
CA GLY A 229 17.66 -23.42 -14.16
C GLY A 229 16.66 -22.72 -13.23
N PHE A 230 15.61 -22.15 -13.81
CA PHE A 230 14.58 -21.41 -13.06
C PHE A 230 13.64 -22.29 -12.23
N GLU A 231 13.61 -23.60 -12.45
CA GLU A 231 12.77 -24.54 -11.68
C GLU A 231 13.10 -24.51 -10.18
N LEU A 232 14.39 -24.41 -9.83
CA LEU A 232 14.83 -24.30 -8.44
C LEU A 232 14.21 -23.11 -7.71
N GLN A 233 14.06 -21.98 -8.38
CA GLN A 233 13.44 -20.79 -7.82
C GLN A 233 11.95 -21.05 -7.46
N PHE A 234 11.23 -21.77 -8.31
CA PHE A 234 9.82 -22.11 -8.06
C PHE A 234 9.67 -23.15 -6.95
N GLU A 235 10.57 -24.13 -6.87
CA GLU A 235 10.58 -25.10 -5.76
C GLU A 235 10.75 -24.39 -4.41
N ILE A 236 11.72 -23.47 -4.31
CA ILE A 236 11.96 -22.67 -3.11
C ILE A 236 10.72 -21.86 -2.74
N MET A 237 10.10 -21.16 -3.71
CA MET A 237 8.88 -20.38 -3.46
C MET A 237 7.72 -21.26 -2.99
N THR A 238 7.58 -22.46 -3.54
CA THR A 238 6.52 -23.41 -3.14
C THR A 238 6.71 -23.90 -1.71
N ALA A 239 7.95 -24.17 -1.31
CA ALA A 239 8.26 -24.57 0.07
C ALA A 239 7.89 -23.48 1.08
N PHE A 240 8.29 -22.22 0.80
CA PHE A 240 7.92 -21.09 1.64
C PHE A 240 6.40 -20.81 1.63
N LEU A 241 5.73 -21.01 0.49
CA LEU A 241 4.29 -20.87 0.40
C LEU A 241 3.57 -21.88 1.29
N THR A 242 4.00 -23.16 1.29
CA THR A 242 3.40 -24.19 2.13
C THR A 242 3.45 -23.81 3.61
N LEU A 243 4.60 -23.28 4.06
CA LEU A 243 4.74 -22.77 5.43
C LEU A 243 3.84 -21.56 5.69
N SER A 244 3.77 -20.63 4.74
CA SER A 244 2.96 -19.41 4.87
C SER A 244 1.46 -19.72 4.85
N VAL A 245 1.02 -20.74 4.13
CA VAL A 245 -0.36 -21.25 4.15
C VAL A 245 -0.74 -21.71 5.57
N LEU A 246 0.11 -22.54 6.19
CA LEU A 246 -0.12 -22.99 7.57
C LEU A 246 -0.18 -21.82 8.54
N LEU A 247 0.74 -20.87 8.38
CA LEU A 247 0.79 -19.67 9.22
C LEU A 247 -0.45 -18.79 9.03
N LEU A 248 -0.94 -18.62 7.81
CA LEU A 248 -2.14 -17.84 7.52
C LEU A 248 -3.40 -18.50 8.09
N VAL A 249 -3.57 -19.80 7.87
CA VAL A 249 -4.75 -20.55 8.33
C VAL A 249 -4.86 -20.51 9.85
N LEU A 250 -3.73 -20.69 10.56
CA LEU A 250 -3.69 -20.76 12.02
C LEU A 250 -3.42 -19.41 12.69
N GLY A 251 -2.85 -18.43 11.99
CA GLY A 251 -2.36 -17.19 12.59
C GLY A 251 -3.16 -15.95 12.24
N ALA A 252 -4.02 -15.96 11.21
CA ALA A 252 -4.75 -14.78 10.76
C ALA A 252 -6.26 -14.90 11.06
N PRO A 253 -6.73 -14.55 12.26
CA PRO A 253 -8.15 -14.45 12.57
C PRO A 253 -8.83 -13.30 11.83
N GLU A 254 -10.15 -13.19 11.92
CA GLU A 254 -10.90 -12.08 11.31
C GLU A 254 -10.55 -10.75 11.98
N THR A 255 -10.22 -9.75 11.18
CA THR A 255 -9.87 -8.41 11.66
C THR A 255 -10.96 -7.37 11.39
N ALA A 256 -11.97 -7.71 10.58
CA ALA A 256 -13.10 -6.82 10.35
C ALA A 256 -13.97 -6.74 11.59
N TYR A 257 -14.18 -5.52 12.10
CA TYR A 257 -15.00 -5.25 13.25
C TYR A 257 -15.72 -3.90 13.07
N ASP A 258 -17.03 -3.87 13.30
CA ASP A 258 -17.81 -2.66 13.11
C ASP A 258 -18.00 -1.88 14.40
N ARG A 259 -17.11 -0.93 14.67
CA ARG A 259 -17.15 -0.05 15.84
C ARG A 259 -18.19 1.06 15.71
N ALA A 260 -18.67 1.35 14.50
CA ALA A 260 -19.57 2.48 14.26
C ALA A 260 -21.01 2.21 14.74
N THR A 261 -21.44 0.95 14.76
CA THR A 261 -22.80 0.55 15.16
C THR A 261 -22.97 0.38 16.66
N LEU A 262 -21.87 0.25 17.42
CA LEU A 262 -21.90 -0.03 18.86
C LEU A 262 -22.07 1.22 19.74
N ASP A 263 -22.06 2.40 19.17
CA ASP A 263 -22.17 3.67 19.92
C ASP A 263 -23.56 3.91 20.55
N VAL A 264 -24.56 3.04 20.31
CA VAL A 264 -25.96 3.35 20.65
C VAL A 264 -26.53 2.53 21.82
N GLN A 265 -25.99 1.37 22.16
CA GLN A 265 -26.60 0.56 23.27
C GLN A 265 -25.56 -0.32 23.97
N ILE A 266 -25.32 -0.10 25.27
CA ILE A 266 -25.29 -1.07 26.35
C ILE A 266 -24.92 -0.33 27.66
N PRO A 267 -25.68 -0.44 28.75
CA PRO A 267 -25.29 0.05 30.09
C PRO A 267 -24.17 -0.85 30.61
N THR A 268 -23.06 -0.26 30.91
CA THR A 268 -21.80 -0.94 31.24
C THR A 268 -21.78 -1.42 32.68
N ILE A 269 -21.60 -2.70 32.86
CA ILE A 269 -21.08 -3.26 34.12
C ILE A 269 -19.57 -3.10 34.08
N GLN A 270 -19.05 -2.23 34.96
CA GLN A 270 -17.60 -2.03 35.13
C GLN A 270 -16.91 -3.36 35.45
N ARG A 271 -16.05 -3.80 34.54
CA ARG A 271 -15.02 -4.78 34.83
C ARG A 271 -13.72 -4.26 34.30
N SER A 272 -12.94 -3.62 35.16
CA SER A 272 -11.53 -3.31 34.86
C SER A 272 -10.76 -4.63 34.79
N GLN A 273 -10.63 -5.20 33.60
CA GLN A 273 -9.75 -6.32 33.38
C GLN A 273 -8.38 -5.78 32.95
N ALA A 274 -7.35 -6.27 33.63
CA ALA A 274 -5.96 -6.05 33.20
C ALA A 274 -5.82 -6.47 31.73
N LEU A 275 -5.28 -5.60 30.90
CA LEU A 275 -5.11 -5.76 29.45
C LEU A 275 -4.23 -6.96 29.03
N TRP A 276 -3.80 -7.79 29.97
CA TRP A 276 -2.91 -8.94 29.74
C TRP A 276 -3.31 -10.11 30.65
N PRO A 277 -4.22 -11.02 30.24
CA PRO A 277 -4.34 -12.29 30.91
C PRO A 277 -3.04 -13.08 30.70
N ASN A 278 -2.43 -13.54 31.81
CA ASN A 278 -1.35 -14.51 31.74
C ASN A 278 -1.81 -15.69 30.89
N ILE A 279 -1.04 -16.02 29.84
CA ILE A 279 -1.34 -17.14 28.93
C ILE A 279 -1.17 -18.44 29.71
N THR A 280 -2.26 -18.92 30.31
CA THR A 280 -2.33 -20.33 30.71
C THR A 280 -2.85 -21.09 29.48
N LEU A 281 -2.00 -21.92 28.89
CA LEU A 281 -2.36 -22.85 27.82
C LEU A 281 -3.35 -23.91 28.36
N THR A 282 -4.60 -23.51 28.53
CA THR A 282 -5.68 -24.37 28.93
C THR A 282 -6.37 -24.94 27.69
N LYS A 283 -6.81 -26.19 27.70
CA LYS A 283 -7.57 -26.77 26.58
C LYS A 283 -8.75 -25.86 26.15
N ALA A 284 -9.40 -25.21 27.09
CA ALA A 284 -10.47 -24.25 26.81
C ALA A 284 -9.98 -23.04 25.98
N ALA A 285 -8.81 -22.48 26.27
CA ALA A 285 -8.24 -21.36 25.52
C ALA A 285 -7.88 -21.76 24.08
N VAL A 286 -7.38 -22.99 23.88
CA VAL A 286 -7.09 -23.52 22.54
C VAL A 286 -8.39 -23.73 21.74
N VAL A 287 -9.43 -24.30 22.37
CA VAL A 287 -10.73 -24.49 21.71
C VAL A 287 -11.37 -23.14 21.36
N GLN A 288 -11.29 -22.16 22.25
CA GLN A 288 -11.77 -20.80 21.98
C GLN A 288 -11.01 -20.19 20.81
N TYR A 289 -9.67 -20.28 20.80
CA TYR A 289 -8.86 -19.78 19.69
C TYR A 289 -9.25 -20.44 18.36
N LEU A 290 -9.45 -21.76 18.32
CA LEU A 290 -9.89 -22.48 17.14
C LEU A 290 -11.31 -22.11 16.70
N THR A 291 -12.21 -21.77 17.62
CA THR A 291 -13.55 -21.30 17.27
C THR A 291 -13.53 -19.89 16.67
N GLU A 292 -12.60 -19.03 17.10
CA GLU A 292 -12.37 -17.71 16.51
C GLU A 292 -11.74 -17.80 15.09
N MET A 293 -11.11 -18.94 14.75
CA MET A 293 -10.55 -19.22 13.43
C MET A 293 -11.58 -19.69 12.39
N LYS A 294 -12.89 -19.56 12.65
CA LYS A 294 -13.91 -19.89 11.66
C LYS A 294 -13.77 -18.97 10.43
N PRO A 295 -13.92 -19.52 9.21
CA PRO A 295 -13.76 -18.75 7.96
C PRO A 295 -14.76 -17.60 7.83
N TRP A 296 -15.98 -17.77 8.33
CA TRP A 296 -17.09 -16.81 8.24
C TRP A 296 -17.53 -16.36 9.64
N SER A 297 -16.66 -15.70 10.38
CA SER A 297 -16.99 -15.15 11.70
C SER A 297 -17.64 -13.78 11.64
N TYR A 298 -17.41 -13.02 10.58
CA TYR A 298 -17.98 -11.69 10.36
C TYR A 298 -18.99 -11.69 9.22
N ARG A 299 -20.09 -10.97 9.43
CA ARG A 299 -21.07 -10.61 8.42
C ARG A 299 -21.63 -9.24 8.76
N ALA A 300 -21.68 -8.35 7.77
CA ALA A 300 -22.32 -7.04 7.97
C ALA A 300 -23.80 -7.21 8.37
N ASN A 301 -24.21 -6.49 9.42
CA ASN A 301 -25.58 -6.57 9.95
C ASN A 301 -26.62 -6.11 8.91
N GLU A 302 -26.27 -5.08 8.13
CA GLU A 302 -27.09 -4.55 7.06
C GLU A 302 -26.23 -4.34 5.80
N ILE A 303 -26.65 -4.99 4.70
CA ILE A 303 -26.01 -4.82 3.39
C ILE A 303 -26.76 -3.70 2.66
N ASN A 304 -26.36 -2.46 2.91
CA ASN A 304 -26.91 -1.30 2.25
C ASN A 304 -26.05 -0.90 1.04
N SER A 305 -26.65 -0.27 0.04
CA SER A 305 -25.93 0.27 -1.13
C SER A 305 -24.82 1.26 -0.72
N SER A 306 -24.99 1.98 0.38
CA SER A 306 -23.99 2.89 0.94
C SER A 306 -22.72 2.16 1.38
N LEU A 307 -22.83 0.96 1.95
CA LEU A 307 -21.69 0.13 2.37
C LEU A 307 -20.89 -0.37 1.16
N ILE A 308 -21.58 -0.85 0.13
CA ILE A 308 -20.97 -1.36 -1.11
C ILE A 308 -20.26 -0.22 -1.86
N LEU A 309 -20.90 0.95 -1.94
CA LEU A 309 -20.38 2.12 -2.66
C LEU A 309 -19.27 2.87 -1.90
N GLN A 310 -19.01 2.57 -0.63
CA GLN A 310 -18.01 3.26 0.17
C GLN A 310 -16.60 3.10 -0.43
N ALA A 311 -16.17 1.87 -0.75
CA ALA A 311 -14.88 1.62 -1.36
C ALA A 311 -14.76 2.24 -2.78
N PRO A 312 -15.70 2.07 -3.71
CA PRO A 312 -15.67 2.78 -5.01
C PRO A 312 -15.61 4.31 -4.88
N ARG A 313 -16.32 4.90 -3.93
CA ARG A 313 -16.28 6.36 -3.68
C ARG A 313 -14.91 6.82 -3.18
N ALA A 314 -14.30 6.07 -2.24
CA ALA A 314 -12.95 6.38 -1.75
C ALA A 314 -11.92 6.28 -2.88
N ILE A 315 -12.05 5.27 -3.75
CA ILE A 315 -11.18 5.08 -4.92
C ILE A 315 -11.36 6.21 -5.95
N ALA A 316 -12.59 6.66 -6.17
CA ALA A 316 -12.91 7.73 -7.11
C ALA A 316 -12.63 9.14 -6.56
N ALA A 317 -12.13 9.27 -5.33
CA ALA A 317 -11.84 10.55 -4.71
C ALA A 317 -10.77 11.33 -5.51
N PRO A 318 -10.90 12.66 -5.66
CA PRO A 318 -9.94 13.50 -6.36
C PRO A 318 -8.51 13.36 -5.87
N THR A 319 -8.28 13.21 -4.57
CA THR A 319 -6.94 12.96 -4.00
C THR A 319 -6.35 11.64 -4.51
N THR A 320 -7.15 10.57 -4.62
CA THR A 320 -6.68 9.29 -5.19
C THR A 320 -6.25 9.46 -6.66
N ALA A 321 -7.07 10.16 -7.46
CA ALA A 321 -6.75 10.43 -8.87
C ALA A 321 -5.46 11.27 -9.00
N LEU A 322 -5.27 12.28 -8.16
CA LEU A 322 -4.09 13.13 -8.18
C LEU A 322 -2.81 12.36 -7.80
N LEU A 323 -2.87 11.53 -6.77
CA LEU A 323 -1.75 10.67 -6.37
C LEU A 323 -1.44 9.61 -7.44
N PHE A 324 -2.48 9.06 -8.07
CA PHE A 324 -2.33 8.13 -9.18
C PHE A 324 -1.57 8.77 -10.35
N THR A 325 -1.95 9.96 -10.79
CA THR A 325 -1.29 10.64 -11.92
C THR A 325 0.18 10.93 -11.66
N VAL A 326 0.55 11.34 -10.45
CA VAL A 326 1.95 11.65 -10.11
C VAL A 326 2.85 10.44 -10.05
N THR A 327 2.31 9.31 -9.61
CA THR A 327 3.13 8.13 -9.29
C THR A 327 3.04 7.03 -10.30
N LEU A 328 2.10 7.17 -11.25
CA LEU A 328 1.85 6.18 -12.28
C LEU A 328 3.08 5.88 -13.12
N ILE A 329 3.67 6.92 -13.72
CA ILE A 329 4.79 6.78 -14.66
C ILE A 329 6.05 6.23 -14.00
N PRO A 330 6.52 6.74 -12.84
CA PRO A 330 7.68 6.17 -12.15
C PRO A 330 7.48 4.71 -11.75
N TYR A 331 6.30 4.36 -11.26
CA TYR A 331 5.98 2.98 -10.86
C TYR A 331 5.89 2.05 -12.08
N ALA A 332 5.01 2.36 -13.02
CA ALA A 332 4.78 1.50 -14.17
C ALA A 332 5.98 1.48 -15.14
N GLY A 333 6.68 2.61 -15.30
CA GLY A 333 7.91 2.71 -16.07
C GLY A 333 9.06 1.90 -15.47
N PHE A 334 9.25 1.96 -14.14
CA PHE A 334 10.22 1.12 -13.44
C PHE A 334 9.98 -0.36 -13.72
N TRP A 335 8.76 -0.85 -13.47
CA TRP A 335 8.44 -2.26 -13.65
C TRP A 335 8.51 -2.71 -15.11
N SER A 336 8.11 -1.87 -16.07
CA SER A 336 8.22 -2.21 -17.50
C SER A 336 9.68 -2.30 -17.96
N ILE A 337 10.53 -1.36 -17.55
CA ILE A 337 11.96 -1.38 -17.86
C ILE A 337 12.64 -2.61 -17.23
N VAL A 338 12.34 -2.88 -15.95
CA VAL A 338 12.96 -4.00 -15.23
C VAL A 338 12.59 -5.35 -15.86
N HIS A 339 11.34 -5.53 -16.31
CA HIS A 339 10.93 -6.74 -17.02
C HIS A 339 11.49 -6.84 -18.43
N ALA A 340 11.95 -5.73 -19.04
CA ALA A 340 12.62 -5.73 -20.32
C ALA A 340 14.14 -5.99 -20.21
N LEU A 341 14.75 -5.98 -19.00
CA LEU A 341 16.19 -6.13 -18.83
C LEU A 341 16.76 -7.40 -19.48
N SER A 342 16.08 -8.52 -19.34
CA SER A 342 16.56 -9.76 -19.95
C SER A 342 16.46 -9.72 -21.49
N MET A 343 15.48 -8.99 -22.07
CA MET A 343 15.41 -8.74 -23.51
C MET A 343 16.61 -7.90 -24.01
N LEU A 344 16.98 -6.89 -23.23
CA LEU A 344 18.02 -5.94 -23.62
C LEU A 344 19.45 -6.52 -23.44
N PHE A 345 19.65 -7.36 -22.43
CA PHE A 345 21.00 -7.77 -22.01
C PHE A 345 21.30 -9.27 -22.18
N SER A 346 20.30 -10.15 -22.43
CA SER A 346 20.56 -11.55 -22.76
C SER A 346 21.06 -11.79 -24.19
N PRO A 347 20.58 -11.03 -25.22
CA PRO A 347 21.09 -11.21 -26.58
C PRO A 347 22.49 -10.63 -26.77
N LEU A 348 23.05 -10.90 -27.93
CA LEU A 348 24.26 -10.22 -28.43
C LEU A 348 24.04 -8.70 -28.43
N PRO A 349 25.05 -7.90 -28.09
CA PRO A 349 26.44 -8.28 -27.80
C PRO A 349 26.71 -8.64 -26.32
N PHE A 350 25.77 -8.53 -25.41
CA PHE A 350 26.01 -8.65 -23.96
C PHE A 350 26.07 -10.09 -23.46
N MET A 351 25.17 -10.94 -23.91
CA MET A 351 25.04 -12.34 -23.51
C MET A 351 25.07 -12.55 -21.99
N LEU A 352 24.39 -11.67 -21.22
CA LEU A 352 24.39 -11.77 -19.77
C LEU A 352 23.59 -12.99 -19.27
N SER A 353 24.16 -13.68 -18.30
CA SER A 353 23.48 -14.76 -17.60
C SER A 353 22.33 -14.23 -16.73
N SER A 354 21.39 -15.11 -16.35
CA SER A 354 20.29 -14.77 -15.43
C SER A 354 20.80 -14.18 -14.11
N ALA A 355 21.94 -14.67 -13.59
CA ALA A 355 22.56 -14.10 -12.39
C ALA A 355 23.04 -12.65 -12.59
N SER A 356 23.67 -12.37 -13.74
CA SER A 356 24.15 -11.02 -14.06
C SER A 356 22.99 -10.04 -14.28
N ILE A 357 21.89 -10.50 -14.92
CA ILE A 357 20.68 -9.71 -15.09
C ILE A 357 20.03 -9.43 -13.72
N GLY A 358 19.92 -10.45 -12.88
CA GLY A 358 19.45 -10.31 -11.50
C GLY A 358 20.28 -9.30 -10.71
N SER A 359 21.61 -9.29 -10.89
CA SER A 359 22.51 -8.36 -10.18
C SER A 359 22.30 -6.89 -10.55
N LEU A 360 21.68 -6.55 -11.71
CA LEU A 360 21.29 -5.18 -12.04
C LEU A 360 20.26 -4.61 -11.05
N MET A 361 19.57 -5.46 -10.29
CA MET A 361 18.65 -5.02 -9.22
C MET A 361 19.35 -4.67 -7.91
N THR A 362 20.69 -4.73 -7.85
CA THR A 362 21.46 -4.42 -6.63
C THR A 362 21.30 -2.97 -6.18
N ALA A 363 21.49 -2.01 -7.08
CA ALA A 363 21.31 -0.60 -6.70
C ALA A 363 19.85 -0.24 -6.45
N PRO A 364 18.83 -0.71 -7.19
CA PRO A 364 17.44 -0.61 -6.80
C PRO A 364 17.19 -1.10 -5.36
N PHE A 365 17.68 -2.29 -5.01
CA PHE A 365 17.52 -2.84 -3.66
C PHE A 365 18.24 -2.00 -2.60
N LEU A 366 19.50 -1.62 -2.83
CA LEU A 366 20.31 -0.88 -1.86
C LEU A 366 19.86 0.56 -1.65
N LEU A 367 19.35 1.24 -2.69
CA LEU A 367 18.90 2.63 -2.57
C LEU A 367 17.46 2.73 -2.09
N ALA A 368 16.57 1.88 -2.58
CA ALA A 368 15.16 1.95 -2.30
C ALA A 368 14.79 1.42 -0.90
N THR A 369 15.42 0.34 -0.42
CA THR A 369 15.11 -0.25 0.88
C THR A 369 15.41 0.71 2.05
N PRO A 370 16.58 1.37 2.13
CA PRO A 370 16.83 2.37 3.18
C PRO A 370 15.87 3.56 3.12
N ILE A 371 15.47 4.00 1.92
CA ILE A 371 14.49 5.08 1.76
C ILE A 371 13.12 4.65 2.31
N ALA A 372 12.65 3.45 1.97
CA ALA A 372 11.41 2.90 2.51
C ALA A 372 11.43 2.84 4.04
N VAL A 373 12.56 2.50 4.65
CA VAL A 373 12.74 2.46 6.11
C VAL A 373 12.85 3.88 6.69
N ALA A 374 13.66 4.76 6.10
CA ALA A 374 13.92 6.10 6.63
C ALA A 374 12.68 7.01 6.62
N LEU A 375 11.92 6.98 5.53
CA LEU A 375 10.70 7.78 5.38
C LEU A 375 9.57 7.30 6.31
N ALA A 376 9.74 6.15 6.87
CA ALA A 376 8.82 5.53 7.77
C ALA A 376 9.06 5.88 9.25
N PHE A 377 10.13 6.57 9.62
CA PHE A 377 10.35 7.00 11.00
C PHE A 377 9.41 8.15 11.40
N PRO A 378 8.62 7.98 12.50
CA PRO A 378 7.61 8.95 12.91
C PRO A 378 8.17 10.35 13.22
N SER A 379 9.42 10.42 13.71
CA SER A 379 10.08 11.68 14.02
C SER A 379 10.35 12.55 12.79
N PHE A 380 10.53 11.91 11.63
CA PHE A 380 10.73 12.59 10.36
C PHE A 380 9.39 13.06 9.77
N LEU A 381 8.31 12.30 9.94
CA LEU A 381 6.99 12.56 9.37
C LEU A 381 6.09 13.48 10.21
N ARG A 382 6.22 13.50 11.56
CA ARG A 382 5.37 14.31 12.45
C ARG A 382 5.50 15.83 12.30
N ARG A 383 6.53 16.34 11.66
CA ARG A 383 6.75 17.77 11.39
C ARG A 383 6.27 18.22 10.02
N PHE A 384 5.48 17.42 9.32
CA PHE A 384 5.17 17.68 7.94
C PHE A 384 4.08 18.75 7.73
N SER A 385 4.55 19.95 7.57
CA SER A 385 3.87 21.03 6.84
C SER A 385 3.63 20.63 5.38
N GLN A 386 2.58 21.17 4.75
CA GLN A 386 2.28 21.02 3.32
C GLN A 386 3.52 21.23 2.42
N THR A 387 4.38 22.16 2.78
CA THR A 387 5.65 22.45 2.09
C THR A 387 6.57 21.24 2.03
N ILE A 388 6.66 20.44 3.09
CA ILE A 388 7.56 19.28 3.12
C ILE A 388 7.05 18.17 2.22
N HIS A 389 5.73 17.96 2.14
CA HIS A 389 5.16 17.01 1.17
C HIS A 389 5.47 17.39 -0.27
N LEU A 390 5.39 18.70 -0.60
CA LEU A 390 5.77 19.19 -1.92
C LEU A 390 7.26 19.02 -2.20
N ILE A 391 8.12 19.27 -1.22
CA ILE A 391 9.56 19.04 -1.35
C ILE A 391 9.85 17.55 -1.59
N THR A 392 9.23 16.66 -0.81
CA THR A 392 9.41 15.21 -0.98
C THR A 392 8.92 14.74 -2.35
N LEU A 393 7.79 15.27 -2.82
CA LEU A 393 7.25 14.99 -4.15
C LEU A 393 8.19 15.48 -5.26
N ALA A 394 8.77 16.68 -5.10
CA ALA A 394 9.76 17.23 -6.04
C ALA A 394 11.05 16.37 -6.08
N ILE A 395 11.59 15.99 -4.92
CA ILE A 395 12.78 15.14 -4.81
C ILE A 395 12.52 13.77 -5.46
N GLY A 396 11.39 13.14 -5.14
CA GLY A 396 11.00 11.86 -5.74
C GLY A 396 10.87 11.94 -7.25
N THR A 397 10.28 13.02 -7.78
CA THR A 397 10.17 13.26 -9.22
C THR A 397 11.53 13.46 -9.87
N ILE A 398 12.43 14.23 -9.26
CA ILE A 398 13.79 14.46 -9.76
C ILE A 398 14.55 13.13 -9.88
N PHE A 399 14.56 12.31 -8.81
CA PHE A 399 15.25 11.02 -8.84
C PHE A 399 14.64 10.06 -9.88
N ALA A 400 13.32 9.97 -9.95
CA ALA A 400 12.63 9.13 -10.92
C ALA A 400 12.94 9.58 -12.37
N SER A 401 12.92 10.90 -12.62
CA SER A 401 13.20 11.44 -13.95
C SER A 401 14.65 11.25 -14.34
N ILE A 402 15.61 11.50 -13.43
CA ILE A 402 17.04 11.25 -13.71
C ILE A 402 17.27 9.77 -14.00
N GLY A 403 16.68 8.86 -13.20
CA GLY A 403 16.81 7.42 -13.42
C GLY A 403 16.26 6.99 -14.78
N MET A 404 15.05 7.46 -15.13
CA MET A 404 14.36 7.08 -16.36
C MET A 404 15.01 7.68 -17.62
N LEU A 405 15.24 9.00 -17.64
CA LEU A 405 15.90 9.70 -18.74
C LEU A 405 17.34 9.22 -18.89
N GLY A 406 18.06 9.08 -17.78
CA GLY A 406 19.44 8.62 -17.76
C GLY A 406 19.59 7.22 -18.32
N PHE A 407 18.69 6.29 -17.98
CA PHE A 407 18.70 4.92 -18.50
C PHE A 407 18.64 4.88 -20.03
N GLY A 408 17.65 5.54 -20.64
CA GLY A 408 17.49 5.53 -22.09
C GLY A 408 18.62 6.29 -22.83
N LEU A 409 18.99 7.47 -22.33
CA LEU A 409 20.05 8.28 -22.92
C LEU A 409 21.42 7.59 -22.79
N TYR A 410 21.72 6.98 -21.66
CA TYR A 410 22.99 6.29 -21.45
C TYR A 410 23.13 5.08 -22.38
N LEU A 411 22.11 4.24 -22.50
CA LEU A 411 22.15 3.05 -23.34
C LEU A 411 22.20 3.43 -24.83
N SER A 412 21.31 4.32 -25.29
CA SER A 412 21.35 4.78 -26.69
C SER A 412 22.70 5.45 -27.02
N GLY A 413 23.17 6.39 -26.18
CA GLY A 413 24.43 7.09 -26.45
C GLY A 413 25.68 6.20 -26.44
N THR A 414 25.67 5.09 -25.69
CA THR A 414 26.78 4.14 -25.66
C THR A 414 26.73 3.14 -26.81
N MET A 415 25.54 2.80 -27.31
CA MET A 415 25.34 1.79 -28.35
C MET A 415 25.31 2.40 -29.76
N ASP A 416 24.91 3.66 -29.92
CA ASP A 416 24.84 4.37 -31.21
C ASP A 416 26.20 4.99 -31.63
N MET A 417 27.26 4.84 -30.84
CA MET A 417 28.59 5.33 -31.24
C MET A 417 29.08 4.62 -32.51
N PRO A 418 29.53 5.35 -33.55
CA PRO A 418 30.02 4.75 -34.75
C PRO A 418 31.21 3.82 -34.44
N VAL A 419 31.15 2.62 -34.98
CA VAL A 419 32.27 1.67 -34.94
C VAL A 419 33.39 2.26 -35.75
N ASP A 420 34.56 2.53 -35.16
CA ASP A 420 35.74 2.94 -35.92
C ASP A 420 35.99 1.93 -37.03
N SER A 421 35.84 2.38 -38.26
CA SER A 421 35.93 1.56 -39.49
C SER A 421 37.32 0.98 -39.77
N SER A 422 38.27 1.18 -38.85
CA SER A 422 39.65 0.68 -38.92
C SER A 422 39.87 -0.65 -38.20
N ALA A 423 38.87 -1.23 -37.54
CA ALA A 423 39.00 -2.49 -36.80
C ALA A 423 38.52 -3.69 -37.63
N GLU A 424 39.24 -4.78 -37.59
CA GLU A 424 39.01 -6.07 -38.27
C GLU A 424 37.58 -6.60 -38.14
N PRO A 425 36.96 -7.18 -39.19
CA PRO A 425 35.51 -7.13 -39.37
C PRO A 425 34.65 -8.14 -38.64
N PHE A 426 35.11 -9.07 -37.85
CA PHE A 426 34.15 -10.04 -37.28
C PHE A 426 34.37 -10.43 -35.82
N THR A 427 35.55 -10.51 -35.32
CA THR A 427 35.84 -10.99 -33.95
C THR A 427 35.79 -9.91 -32.89
N MET A 428 35.94 -8.63 -33.26
CA MET A 428 35.95 -7.50 -32.31
C MET A 428 34.59 -6.90 -32.00
N GLN A 429 33.61 -7.04 -32.89
CA GLN A 429 32.25 -6.48 -32.66
C GLN A 429 31.56 -7.06 -31.40
N TRP A 430 31.88 -8.30 -31.03
CA TRP A 430 31.34 -8.99 -29.85
C TRP A 430 31.94 -8.47 -28.53
N SER A 431 33.19 -8.07 -28.52
CA SER A 431 33.85 -7.54 -27.31
C SER A 431 33.48 -6.08 -27.02
N TYR A 432 33.00 -5.33 -28.01
CA TYR A 432 32.73 -3.91 -27.85
C TYR A 432 31.51 -3.60 -26.99
N GLY A 433 30.46 -4.42 -27.00
CA GLY A 433 29.23 -4.19 -26.22
C GLY A 433 29.48 -4.27 -24.71
N LEU A 434 30.22 -5.29 -24.26
CA LEU A 434 30.55 -5.48 -22.85
C LEU A 434 31.47 -4.42 -22.27
N ASN A 435 32.39 -3.88 -23.08
CA ASN A 435 33.38 -2.89 -22.64
C ASN A 435 32.84 -1.45 -22.67
N ARG A 436 31.77 -1.18 -23.43
CA ARG A 436 31.19 0.17 -23.56
C ARG A 436 30.14 0.49 -22.51
N VAL A 437 29.33 -0.50 -22.12
CA VAL A 437 28.23 -0.30 -21.13
C VAL A 437 28.70 -0.73 -19.76
N SER A 438 28.74 0.22 -18.84
CA SER A 438 29.00 -0.06 -17.42
C SER A 438 27.74 -0.59 -16.74
N LEU A 439 27.71 -1.89 -16.41
CA LEU A 439 26.59 -2.51 -15.68
C LEU A 439 26.30 -1.84 -14.34
N PRO A 440 27.32 -1.42 -13.54
CA PRO A 440 27.05 -0.63 -12.33
C PRO A 440 26.34 0.70 -12.61
N ALA A 441 26.64 1.39 -13.73
CA ALA A 441 25.94 2.63 -14.10
C ALA A 441 24.47 2.35 -14.45
N VAL A 442 24.20 1.29 -15.20
CA VAL A 442 22.83 0.84 -15.51
C VAL A 442 22.07 0.53 -14.21
N SER A 443 22.67 -0.25 -13.32
CA SER A 443 22.09 -0.57 -12.01
C SER A 443 21.81 0.69 -11.19
N LEU A 444 22.73 1.67 -11.17
CA LEU A 444 22.56 2.93 -10.45
C LEU A 444 21.37 3.75 -10.99
N LEU A 445 21.23 3.85 -12.30
CA LEU A 445 20.13 4.58 -12.95
C LEU A 445 18.78 3.93 -12.63
N LEU A 446 18.70 2.59 -12.66
CA LEU A 446 17.54 1.85 -12.19
C LEU A 446 17.29 2.07 -10.69
N GLY A 447 18.37 2.15 -9.90
CA GLY A 447 18.32 2.45 -8.47
C GLY A 447 17.75 3.84 -8.18
N LEU A 448 18.14 4.85 -8.93
CA LEU A 448 17.58 6.20 -8.83
C LEU A 448 16.09 6.23 -9.20
N LEU A 449 15.68 5.50 -10.24
CA LEU A 449 14.29 5.38 -10.63
C LEU A 449 13.46 4.69 -9.53
N ALA A 450 13.95 3.59 -8.96
CA ALA A 450 13.30 2.88 -7.86
C ALA A 450 13.20 3.75 -6.61
N ALA A 451 14.29 4.43 -6.24
CA ALA A 451 14.34 5.34 -5.10
C ALA A 451 13.37 6.52 -5.28
N GLY A 452 13.30 7.08 -6.48
CA GLY A 452 12.36 8.15 -6.82
C GLY A 452 10.91 7.68 -6.72
N SER A 453 10.57 6.52 -7.28
CA SER A 453 9.24 5.93 -7.19
C SER A 453 8.81 5.70 -5.74
N LEU A 454 9.68 5.12 -4.89
CA LEU A 454 9.39 4.91 -3.47
C LEU A 454 9.30 6.20 -2.65
N THR A 455 10.10 7.21 -3.00
CA THR A 455 9.99 8.53 -2.36
C THR A 455 8.62 9.15 -2.64
N LEU A 456 8.12 9.01 -3.87
CA LEU A 456 6.75 9.42 -4.22
C LEU A 456 5.70 8.61 -3.45
N ASP A 457 5.88 7.30 -3.33
CA ASP A 457 4.97 6.42 -2.59
C ASP A 457 4.89 6.78 -1.10
N SER A 458 5.97 7.24 -0.50
CA SER A 458 6.00 7.66 0.90
C SER A 458 5.13 8.88 1.20
N THR A 459 4.83 9.69 0.19
CA THR A 459 3.94 10.85 0.33
C THR A 459 2.46 10.47 0.37
N PHE A 460 2.10 9.26 -0.05
CA PHE A 460 0.69 8.83 -0.13
C PHE A 460 0.01 8.82 1.22
N TRP A 461 0.66 8.15 2.17
CA TRP A 461 0.05 7.91 3.46
C TRP A 461 -0.41 9.18 4.15
N PRO A 462 0.46 10.18 4.38
CA PRO A 462 0.05 11.41 5.03
C PRO A 462 -0.98 12.22 4.21
N ILE A 463 -0.89 12.22 2.88
CA ILE A 463 -1.84 12.94 2.03
C ILE A 463 -3.22 12.28 2.07
N ILE A 464 -3.29 10.96 1.96
CA ILE A 464 -4.55 10.20 2.05
C ILE A 464 -5.15 10.35 3.45
N GLN A 465 -4.36 10.20 4.51
CA GLN A 465 -4.84 10.36 5.88
C GLN A 465 -5.39 11.76 6.13
N ARG A 466 -4.72 12.80 5.60
CA ARG A 466 -5.19 14.17 5.68
C ARG A 466 -6.50 14.37 4.92
N SER A 467 -6.65 13.78 3.74
CA SER A 467 -7.90 13.83 2.97
C SER A 467 -9.05 13.12 3.68
N THR A 468 -8.81 11.91 4.20
CA THR A 468 -9.85 11.10 4.85
C THR A 468 -10.29 11.63 6.21
N ALA A 469 -9.43 12.36 6.92
CA ALA A 469 -9.78 12.99 8.21
C ALA A 469 -11.00 13.93 8.12
N PHE A 470 -11.31 14.44 6.93
CA PHE A 470 -12.46 15.31 6.68
C PHE A 470 -13.70 14.59 6.16
N THR A 471 -13.63 13.27 5.96
CA THR A 471 -14.74 12.52 5.32
C THR A 471 -15.80 12.02 6.28
N SER A 472 -15.48 11.87 7.56
CA SER A 472 -16.41 11.41 8.58
C SER A 472 -16.00 11.92 9.97
N ALA A 473 -16.98 12.12 10.84
CA ALA A 473 -16.75 12.35 12.27
C ALA A 473 -16.29 11.07 13.01
N ASN A 474 -16.48 9.89 12.39
CA ASN A 474 -16.08 8.62 12.96
C ASN A 474 -14.70 8.20 12.44
N LEU A 475 -13.73 8.12 13.35
CA LEU A 475 -12.35 7.74 13.03
C LEU A 475 -12.25 6.35 12.37
N ALA A 476 -13.09 5.40 12.76
CA ALA A 476 -13.09 4.07 12.15
C ALA A 476 -13.45 4.12 10.65
N VAL A 477 -14.40 4.98 10.27
CA VAL A 477 -14.76 5.21 8.86
C VAL A 477 -13.62 5.89 8.11
N CYS A 478 -12.97 6.89 8.72
CA CYS A 478 -11.80 7.56 8.13
C CYS A 478 -10.66 6.58 7.84
N LEU A 479 -10.34 5.69 8.80
CA LEU A 479 -9.30 4.68 8.64
C LEU A 479 -9.65 3.64 7.56
N ARG A 480 -10.92 3.26 7.44
CA ARG A 480 -11.40 2.39 6.36
C ARG A 480 -11.24 3.08 5.00
N ASN A 481 -11.67 4.33 4.88
CA ASN A 481 -11.51 5.11 3.64
C ASN A 481 -10.03 5.25 3.25
N THR A 482 -9.14 5.45 4.24
CA THR A 482 -7.69 5.51 4.01
C THR A 482 -7.17 4.20 3.40
N ALA A 483 -7.57 3.05 3.94
CA ALA A 483 -7.17 1.75 3.42
C ALA A 483 -7.74 1.49 2.01
N ASP A 484 -8.99 1.89 1.76
CA ASP A 484 -9.64 1.75 0.46
C ASP A 484 -8.99 2.62 -0.62
N MET A 485 -8.66 3.88 -0.31
CA MET A 485 -7.94 4.77 -1.23
C MET A 485 -6.56 4.19 -1.59
N HIS A 486 -5.82 3.71 -0.59
CA HIS A 486 -4.52 3.09 -0.82
C HIS A 486 -4.62 1.81 -1.65
N GLY A 487 -5.57 0.92 -1.31
CA GLY A 487 -5.82 -0.31 -2.06
C GLY A 487 -6.24 -0.04 -3.50
N GLY A 488 -7.12 0.94 -3.73
CA GLY A 488 -7.54 1.37 -5.05
C GLY A 488 -6.38 1.93 -5.89
N LEU A 489 -5.57 2.79 -5.29
CA LEU A 489 -4.37 3.35 -5.92
C LEU A 489 -3.40 2.25 -6.34
N THR A 490 -3.13 1.29 -5.47
CA THR A 490 -2.27 0.13 -5.74
C THR A 490 -2.82 -0.70 -6.90
N SER A 491 -4.13 -0.97 -6.90
CA SER A 491 -4.79 -1.73 -7.98
C SER A 491 -4.68 -1.02 -9.33
N PHE A 492 -4.98 0.27 -9.41
CA PHE A 492 -4.84 1.01 -10.67
C PHE A 492 -3.40 1.07 -11.18
N ARG A 493 -2.43 1.21 -10.29
CA ARG A 493 -1.00 1.19 -10.65
C ARG A 493 -0.58 -0.17 -11.18
N ASN A 494 -1.02 -1.27 -10.56
CA ASN A 494 -0.77 -2.62 -11.04
C ASN A 494 -1.39 -2.88 -12.42
N LEU A 495 -2.60 -2.35 -12.66
CA LEU A 495 -3.26 -2.45 -13.96
C LEU A 495 -2.41 -1.82 -15.07
N VAL A 496 -1.97 -0.57 -14.86
CA VAL A 496 -1.17 0.14 -15.87
C VAL A 496 0.25 -0.43 -15.95
N ALA A 497 0.86 -0.84 -14.85
CA ALA A 497 2.17 -1.51 -14.89
C ALA A 497 2.10 -2.80 -15.71
N GLY A 498 1.06 -3.62 -15.54
CA GLY A 498 0.84 -4.82 -16.35
C GLY A 498 0.71 -4.51 -17.84
N THR A 499 -0.05 -3.47 -18.20
CA THR A 499 -0.20 -3.07 -19.62
C THR A 499 1.11 -2.56 -20.22
N LEU A 500 1.91 -1.78 -19.45
CA LEU A 500 3.21 -1.30 -19.92
C LEU A 500 4.26 -2.42 -20.01
N ILE A 501 4.24 -3.41 -19.13
CA ILE A 501 5.10 -4.60 -19.21
C ILE A 501 4.84 -5.36 -20.52
N LEU A 502 3.58 -5.46 -20.96
CA LEU A 502 3.22 -6.07 -22.26
C LEU A 502 3.60 -5.17 -23.44
N GLY A 503 3.43 -3.87 -23.30
CA GLY A 503 3.60 -2.91 -24.40
C GLY A 503 5.07 -2.64 -24.73
N LEU A 504 5.93 -2.51 -23.73
CA LEU A 504 7.31 -2.08 -23.92
C LEU A 504 8.12 -2.99 -24.85
N PRO A 505 8.10 -4.32 -24.74
CA PRO A 505 8.85 -5.20 -25.65
C PRO A 505 8.42 -5.10 -27.12
N ASN A 506 7.16 -4.72 -27.37
CA ASN A 506 6.66 -4.54 -28.73
C ASN A 506 6.97 -3.17 -29.33
N THR A 507 7.27 -2.18 -28.50
CA THR A 507 7.57 -0.82 -28.92
C THR A 507 9.06 -0.55 -29.01
N VAL A 508 9.88 -1.31 -28.28
CA VAL A 508 11.34 -1.16 -28.24
C VAL A 508 11.97 -2.19 -29.18
N LEU A 509 12.15 -1.83 -30.43
CA LEU A 509 12.81 -2.64 -31.47
C LEU A 509 14.27 -2.23 -31.69
N SER A 510 14.63 -1.02 -31.27
CA SER A 510 15.98 -0.45 -31.37
C SER A 510 16.36 0.32 -30.12
N TRP A 511 17.62 0.69 -29.98
CA TRP A 511 18.09 1.55 -28.88
C TRP A 511 17.52 2.96 -28.95
N ASP A 512 17.23 3.48 -30.14
CA ASP A 512 16.55 4.76 -30.34
C ASP A 512 15.07 4.70 -29.89
N ASP A 513 14.40 3.58 -30.10
CA ASP A 513 13.03 3.39 -29.60
C ASP A 513 13.00 3.38 -28.06
N LEU A 514 13.98 2.72 -27.44
CA LEU A 514 14.12 2.71 -25.98
C LEU A 514 14.36 4.13 -25.45
N LYS A 515 15.25 4.90 -26.10
CA LYS A 515 15.50 6.31 -25.78
C LYS A 515 14.22 7.13 -25.90
N THR A 516 13.50 6.99 -27.01
CA THR A 516 12.26 7.74 -27.26
C THR A 516 11.21 7.40 -26.22
N ALA A 517 11.02 6.13 -25.88
CA ALA A 517 10.07 5.69 -24.86
C ALA A 517 10.42 6.24 -23.46
N THR A 518 11.68 6.13 -23.04
CA THR A 518 12.11 6.61 -21.73
C THR A 518 12.12 8.14 -21.63
N LEU A 519 12.49 8.85 -22.72
CA LEU A 519 12.38 10.31 -22.81
C LEU A 519 10.91 10.75 -22.70
N GLY A 520 10.01 10.11 -23.46
CA GLY A 520 8.59 10.40 -23.42
C GLY A 520 7.99 10.22 -22.01
N MET A 521 8.29 9.10 -21.36
CA MET A 521 7.85 8.84 -19.99
C MET A 521 8.47 9.82 -18.99
N GLY A 522 9.76 10.12 -19.09
CA GLY A 522 10.43 11.05 -18.16
C GLY A 522 9.93 12.48 -18.27
N ILE A 523 9.72 12.99 -19.50
CA ILE A 523 9.16 14.32 -19.73
C ILE A 523 7.70 14.37 -19.25
N ALA A 524 6.88 13.36 -19.56
CA ALA A 524 5.51 13.29 -19.10
C ALA A 524 5.43 13.29 -17.58
N GLN A 525 6.35 12.58 -16.90
CA GLN A 525 6.42 12.59 -15.43
C GLN A 525 6.67 13.99 -14.86
N ILE A 526 7.60 14.74 -15.45
CA ILE A 526 7.92 16.10 -15.01
C ILE A 526 6.69 17.00 -15.18
N ILE A 527 6.01 16.93 -16.32
CA ILE A 527 4.82 17.73 -16.60
C ILE A 527 3.69 17.40 -15.62
N LEU A 528 3.42 16.11 -15.41
CA LEU A 528 2.38 15.67 -14.49
C LEU A 528 2.69 16.04 -13.04
N ALA A 529 3.95 15.94 -12.62
CA ALA A 529 4.37 16.32 -11.28
C ALA A 529 4.23 17.85 -11.05
N ILE A 530 4.61 18.68 -12.01
CA ILE A 530 4.43 20.14 -11.94
C ILE A 530 2.95 20.49 -11.86
N ALA A 531 2.11 19.88 -12.71
CA ALA A 531 0.67 20.08 -12.69
C ALA A 531 0.05 19.69 -11.34
N ALA A 532 0.42 18.53 -10.81
CA ALA A 532 -0.08 18.04 -9.52
C ALA A 532 0.41 18.89 -8.35
N CYS A 533 1.68 19.34 -8.35
CA CYS A 533 2.18 20.28 -7.36
C CYS A 533 1.39 21.60 -7.40
N GLY A 534 1.08 22.10 -8.59
CA GLY A 534 0.26 23.28 -8.77
C GLY A 534 -1.15 23.11 -8.21
N VAL A 535 -1.81 21.99 -8.51
CA VAL A 535 -3.13 21.65 -7.95
C VAL A 535 -3.06 21.54 -6.43
N TYR A 536 -2.05 20.85 -5.90
CA TYR A 536 -1.89 20.66 -4.46
C TYR A 536 -1.57 21.97 -3.73
N TRP A 537 -0.84 22.90 -4.37
CA TRP A 537 -0.52 24.20 -3.79
C TRP A 537 -1.71 25.17 -3.80
N TYR A 538 -2.37 25.32 -4.96
CA TYR A 538 -3.43 26.33 -5.13
C TYR A 538 -4.84 25.83 -4.80
N LEU A 539 -5.13 24.55 -5.03
CA LEU A 539 -6.48 23.98 -4.97
C LEU A 539 -6.69 22.97 -3.85
N ASP A 540 -5.73 22.78 -2.92
CA ASP A 540 -5.80 21.80 -1.84
C ASP A 540 -7.12 21.85 -1.05
N GLY A 541 -7.59 23.05 -0.72
CA GLY A 541 -8.87 23.23 -0.02
C GLY A 541 -10.09 22.79 -0.83
N ASN A 542 -10.05 22.96 -2.16
CA ASN A 542 -11.14 22.54 -3.05
C ASN A 542 -11.11 21.02 -3.28
N VAL A 543 -9.92 20.45 -3.45
CA VAL A 543 -9.72 18.99 -3.58
C VAL A 543 -10.28 18.27 -2.35
N ARG A 544 -9.92 18.72 -1.15
CA ARG A 544 -10.43 18.13 0.10
C ARG A 544 -11.95 18.27 0.27
N ARG A 545 -12.54 19.39 -0.14
CA ARG A 545 -14.00 19.56 -0.13
C ARG A 545 -14.69 18.60 -1.10
N LEU A 546 -14.08 18.36 -2.26
CA LEU A 546 -14.58 17.40 -3.24
C LEU A 546 -14.43 15.97 -2.73
N ASP A 547 -13.30 15.61 -2.10
CA ASP A 547 -13.09 14.32 -1.45
C ASP A 547 -14.21 14.04 -0.43
N GLY A 548 -14.50 15.00 0.44
CA GLY A 548 -15.58 14.90 1.42
C GLY A 548 -16.94 14.66 0.77
N ARG A 549 -17.25 15.37 -0.33
CA ARG A 549 -18.53 15.20 -1.07
C ARG A 549 -18.62 13.82 -1.72
N VAL A 550 -17.56 13.39 -2.37
CA VAL A 550 -17.51 12.07 -3.04
C VAL A 550 -17.66 10.95 -2.04
N MET A 551 -16.99 11.03 -0.89
CA MET A 551 -17.04 10.02 0.17
C MET A 551 -18.28 10.12 1.08
N GLY A 552 -19.18 11.07 0.84
CA GLY A 552 -20.49 11.13 1.48
C GLY A 552 -20.58 12.03 2.72
N LEU A 553 -19.72 13.03 2.86
CA LEU A 553 -19.83 14.02 3.93
C LEU A 553 -21.07 14.90 3.70
N ILE A 554 -22.06 14.77 4.58
CA ILE A 554 -23.34 15.49 4.48
C ILE A 554 -23.25 16.91 5.07
N ASN A 555 -22.30 17.18 5.98
CA ASN A 555 -22.30 18.43 6.75
C ASN A 555 -20.92 19.13 6.74
N LEU A 556 -20.80 20.17 5.88
CA LEU A 556 -19.59 21.00 5.75
C LEU A 556 -19.25 21.84 7.00
N SER A 557 -20.21 22.03 7.93
CA SER A 557 -19.96 22.79 9.16
C SER A 557 -19.09 22.01 10.16
N MET A 558 -19.08 20.69 10.08
CA MET A 558 -18.20 19.84 10.89
C MET A 558 -16.72 19.95 10.45
N LEU A 559 -16.46 20.24 9.18
CA LEU A 559 -15.11 20.48 8.65
C LEU A 559 -14.37 21.62 9.37
N LYS A 560 -15.08 22.69 9.74
CA LYS A 560 -14.45 23.82 10.45
C LYS A 560 -14.07 23.51 11.89
N LYS A 561 -14.79 22.59 12.55
CA LYS A 561 -14.48 22.18 13.94
C LYS A 561 -13.30 21.20 14.00
N THR A 562 -13.25 20.25 13.06
CA THR A 562 -12.19 19.23 13.01
C THR A 562 -10.85 19.80 12.52
N ALA A 563 -10.87 20.74 11.58
CA ALA A 563 -9.65 21.40 11.09
C ALA A 563 -8.87 22.13 12.20
N ARG A 564 -9.57 22.68 13.19
CA ARG A 564 -8.93 23.38 14.31
C ARG A 564 -8.29 22.46 15.34
N SER A 565 -8.72 21.20 15.44
CA SER A 565 -8.15 20.24 16.40
C SER A 565 -6.91 19.49 15.87
N PHE A 566 -6.73 19.43 14.54
CA PHE A 566 -5.60 18.75 13.90
C PHE A 566 -4.43 19.70 13.55
N ASP A 567 -4.68 21.00 13.44
CA ASP A 567 -3.63 22.01 13.21
C ASP A 567 -3.05 22.57 14.54
N ALA A 568 -3.53 22.10 15.69
CA ALA A 568 -3.13 22.61 17.02
C ALA A 568 -2.10 21.72 17.74
N ASP A 569 -1.74 20.56 17.19
CA ASP A 569 -0.67 19.69 17.63
C ASP A 569 0.40 19.59 16.50
#